data_c5a8758dea46169ff340eac3bf4d2282
#
_entry.id   c5a8758dea46169ff340eac3bf4d2282
#
_cell.length_a   1.000
_cell.length_b   1.000
_cell.length_c   1.000
_cell.angle_alpha   90.00
_cell.angle_beta   90.00
_cell.angle_gamma   90.00
#
_symmetry.space_group_name_H-M   'P 1'
#
loop_
_entity.id
_entity.type
_entity.pdbx_description
1 polymer ?
#
loop_
_entity_poly.entity_id
_entity_poly.type
_entity_poly.pdbx_seq_one_letter_code
_entity_poly.pdbx_strand_id
1 'polypeptide(L)'
;KLPKIDVAFTSPPYFSTEQYNKGGEHQEDQSWHKFNEYDKWRDDFYLPVAEKTMEVSKFMFVNIMDPKIHGVRYRSGDELVDKFKDKFLGQIGMRIMQRPKSDTLFKDEQEKADFMNKMFIENVWCFGPETDLFKNSRKATLDEFFA
;
A
#
# COMPACT_ATOMS: atom_id res chain seq x y z
N LYS A 1 11.93 -15.81 -18.52
CA LYS A 1 12.58 -14.65 -17.88
C LYS A 1 11.69 -13.43 -18.07
N LEU A 2 11.32 -12.76 -16.98
CA LEU A 2 10.51 -11.54 -17.07
C LEU A 2 11.32 -10.40 -17.71
N PRO A 3 10.70 -9.53 -18.51
CA PRO A 3 11.37 -8.35 -19.06
C PRO A 3 11.78 -7.39 -17.94
N LYS A 4 12.83 -6.60 -18.17
CA LYS A 4 13.17 -5.48 -17.29
C LYS A 4 12.21 -4.31 -17.56
N ILE A 5 11.80 -3.64 -16.50
CA ILE A 5 10.90 -2.49 -16.54
C ILE A 5 11.46 -1.33 -15.72
N ASP A 6 11.10 -0.11 -16.04
CA ASP A 6 11.58 1.06 -15.29
C ASP A 6 10.86 1.20 -13.95
N VAL A 7 9.55 1.05 -13.95
CA VAL A 7 8.70 1.28 -12.77
C VAL A 7 7.70 0.16 -12.60
N ALA A 8 7.63 -0.36 -11.38
CA ALA A 8 6.53 -1.18 -10.90
C ALA A 8 5.76 -0.40 -9.83
N PHE A 9 4.45 -0.25 -10.02
CA PHE A 9 3.54 0.26 -9.00
C PHE A 9 2.54 -0.84 -8.64
N THR A 10 2.39 -1.13 -7.36
CA THR A 10 1.49 -2.20 -6.90
C THR A 10 0.79 -1.84 -5.60
N SER A 11 -0.43 -2.34 -5.47
CA SER A 11 -1.18 -2.40 -4.22
C SER A 11 -1.49 -3.88 -3.97
N PRO A 12 -0.60 -4.61 -3.28
CA PRO A 12 -0.83 -6.03 -3.02
C PRO A 12 -2.02 -6.23 -2.09
N PRO A 13 -2.69 -7.39 -2.13
CA PRO A 13 -3.77 -7.70 -1.20
C PRO A 13 -3.32 -7.51 0.25
N TYR A 14 -4.11 -6.77 1.05
CA TYR A 14 -3.76 -6.44 2.43
C TYR A 14 -4.08 -7.58 3.38
N PHE A 15 -3.42 -8.71 3.20
CA PHE A 15 -3.64 -9.95 3.95
C PHE A 15 -5.14 -10.32 3.97
N SER A 16 -5.76 -10.46 5.16
CA SER A 16 -7.17 -10.82 5.31
C SER A 16 -8.15 -9.64 5.40
N THR A 17 -7.66 -8.38 5.25
CA THR A 17 -8.54 -7.20 5.31
C THR A 17 -9.41 -7.05 4.05
N GLU A 18 -8.94 -7.54 2.93
CA GLU A 18 -9.66 -7.55 1.66
C GLU A 18 -10.04 -8.98 1.30
N GLN A 19 -11.33 -9.27 1.38
CA GLN A 19 -11.86 -10.59 1.05
C GLN A 19 -12.65 -10.52 -0.25
N TYR A 20 -11.91 -10.58 -1.35
CA TYR A 20 -12.50 -10.60 -2.69
C TYR A 20 -13.22 -11.92 -2.93
N ASN A 21 -14.34 -11.84 -3.66
CA ASN A 21 -15.11 -12.99 -4.12
C ASN A 21 -15.49 -14.00 -3.01
N LYS A 22 -15.81 -13.51 -1.80
CA LYS A 22 -16.22 -14.38 -0.69
C LYS A 22 -17.50 -15.14 -1.05
N GLY A 23 -17.43 -16.48 -1.03
CA GLY A 23 -18.52 -17.37 -1.41
C GLY A 23 -18.68 -17.57 -2.93
N GLY A 24 -17.79 -17.01 -3.77
CA GLY A 24 -17.78 -17.24 -5.21
C GLY A 24 -16.82 -18.35 -5.63
N GLU A 25 -16.79 -18.62 -6.94
CA GLU A 25 -15.85 -19.57 -7.56
C GLU A 25 -14.40 -19.09 -7.38
N HIS A 26 -13.44 -20.01 -7.21
CA HIS A 26 -12.01 -19.74 -7.06
C HIS A 26 -11.63 -18.88 -5.84
N GLN A 27 -12.45 -18.89 -4.80
CA GLN A 27 -12.13 -18.20 -3.55
C GLN A 27 -10.86 -18.78 -2.89
N GLU A 28 -10.58 -20.06 -3.09
CA GLU A 28 -9.39 -20.77 -2.60
C GLU A 28 -8.08 -20.24 -3.20
N ASP A 29 -8.13 -19.59 -4.36
CA ASP A 29 -6.97 -18.98 -5.01
C ASP A 29 -6.65 -17.57 -4.45
N GLN A 30 -7.55 -17.01 -3.67
CA GLN A 30 -7.35 -15.69 -3.08
C GLN A 30 -6.36 -15.72 -1.92
N SER A 31 -5.54 -14.68 -1.80
CA SER A 31 -4.50 -14.61 -0.78
C SER A 31 -5.06 -14.72 0.65
N TRP A 32 -6.23 -14.13 0.92
CA TRP A 32 -6.87 -14.17 2.23
C TRP A 32 -7.37 -15.56 2.64
N HIS A 33 -7.67 -16.42 1.67
CA HIS A 33 -8.08 -17.80 1.91
C HIS A 33 -6.89 -18.75 1.97
N LYS A 34 -5.92 -18.54 1.09
CA LYS A 34 -4.71 -19.35 0.97
C LYS A 34 -3.77 -19.18 2.18
N PHE A 35 -3.71 -18.00 2.72
CA PHE A 35 -2.87 -17.65 3.87
C PHE A 35 -3.75 -17.25 5.06
N ASN A 36 -3.92 -18.13 6.02
CA ASN A 36 -4.70 -17.90 7.24
C ASN A 36 -3.90 -17.24 8.37
N GLU A 37 -2.58 -17.19 8.25
CA GLU A 37 -1.66 -16.57 9.20
C GLU A 37 -0.87 -15.46 8.52
N TYR A 38 -0.69 -14.32 9.23
CA TYR A 38 0.02 -13.17 8.69
C TYR A 38 1.47 -13.51 8.31
N ASP A 39 2.19 -14.22 9.17
CA ASP A 39 3.59 -14.59 8.92
C ASP A 39 3.74 -15.45 7.68
N LYS A 40 2.84 -16.40 7.45
CA LYS A 40 2.82 -17.19 6.22
C LYS A 40 2.53 -16.35 4.99
N TRP A 41 1.54 -15.45 5.08
CA TRP A 41 1.25 -14.51 3.99
C TRP A 41 2.47 -13.63 3.67
N ARG A 42 3.14 -13.10 4.71
CA ARG A 42 4.35 -12.30 4.57
C ARG A 42 5.48 -13.07 3.89
N ASP A 43 5.80 -14.27 4.40
CA ASP A 43 7.00 -15.02 4.03
C ASP A 43 6.84 -15.81 2.74
N ASP A 44 5.64 -16.32 2.45
CA ASP A 44 5.37 -17.18 1.28
C ASP A 44 4.78 -16.41 0.08
N PHE A 45 4.29 -15.19 0.29
CA PHE A 45 3.67 -14.39 -0.76
C PHE A 45 4.20 -12.98 -0.84
N TYR A 46 4.01 -12.16 0.20
CA TYR A 46 4.23 -10.72 0.15
C TYR A 46 5.68 -10.33 -0.15
N LEU A 47 6.61 -10.78 0.69
CA LEU A 47 8.04 -10.48 0.50
C LEU A 47 8.63 -11.15 -0.74
N PRO A 48 8.34 -12.42 -1.07
CA PRO A 48 8.81 -13.03 -2.33
C PRO A 48 8.30 -12.31 -3.58
N VAL A 49 7.06 -11.83 -3.61
CA VAL A 49 6.53 -11.04 -4.73
C VAL A 49 7.26 -9.70 -4.83
N ALA A 50 7.50 -9.02 -3.71
CA ALA A 50 8.26 -7.78 -3.69
C ALA A 50 9.71 -7.98 -4.16
N GLU A 51 10.39 -9.05 -3.74
CA GLU A 51 11.72 -9.40 -4.22
C GLU A 51 11.74 -9.59 -5.74
N LYS A 52 10.79 -10.37 -6.25
CA LYS A 52 10.68 -10.62 -7.69
C LYS A 52 10.40 -9.35 -8.47
N THR A 53 9.59 -8.47 -7.93
CA THR A 53 9.33 -7.15 -8.50
C THR A 53 10.59 -6.30 -8.54
N MET A 54 11.34 -6.23 -7.44
CA MET A 54 12.62 -5.50 -7.39
C MET A 54 13.71 -6.08 -8.31
N GLU A 55 13.70 -7.38 -8.58
CA GLU A 55 14.64 -8.00 -9.54
C GLU A 55 14.40 -7.51 -10.97
N VAL A 56 13.19 -7.21 -11.35
CA VAL A 56 12.81 -6.85 -12.73
C VAL A 56 12.58 -5.36 -12.94
N SER A 57 12.33 -4.60 -11.88
CA SER A 57 12.08 -3.16 -11.97
C SER A 57 13.27 -2.33 -11.48
N LYS A 58 13.44 -1.14 -12.06
CA LYS A 58 14.38 -0.13 -11.58
C LYS A 58 13.86 0.56 -10.32
N PHE A 59 12.57 0.92 -10.32
CA PHE A 59 11.86 1.48 -9.17
C PHE A 59 10.65 0.62 -8.83
N MET A 60 10.38 0.47 -7.54
CA MET A 60 9.19 -0.17 -7.03
C MET A 60 8.47 0.77 -6.08
N PHE A 61 7.18 0.97 -6.32
CA PHE A 61 6.27 1.75 -5.47
C PHE A 61 5.19 0.82 -4.95
N VAL A 62 5.08 0.72 -3.63
CA VAL A 62 4.13 -0.18 -2.99
C VAL A 62 3.16 0.64 -2.15
N ASN A 63 1.89 0.65 -2.56
CA ASN A 63 0.82 1.18 -1.74
C ASN A 63 0.30 0.05 -0.85
N ILE A 64 0.62 0.10 0.43
CA ILE A 64 0.17 -0.88 1.41
C ILE A 64 -0.07 -0.20 2.76
N MET A 65 -1.14 -0.59 3.40
CA MET A 65 -1.44 -0.18 4.77
C MET A 65 -1.07 -1.28 5.77
N ASP A 66 -0.90 -0.88 7.01
CA ASP A 66 -0.67 -1.80 8.12
C ASP A 66 -2.01 -2.39 8.58
N PRO A 67 -2.30 -3.66 8.30
CA PRO A 67 -3.56 -4.26 8.69
C PRO A 67 -3.68 -4.41 10.20
N LYS A 68 -4.88 -4.17 10.73
CA LYS A 68 -5.22 -4.46 12.12
C LYS A 68 -6.19 -5.65 12.17
N ILE A 69 -5.72 -6.79 12.70
CA ILE A 69 -6.46 -8.04 12.71
C ILE A 69 -6.53 -8.55 14.14
N HIS A 70 -7.73 -8.81 14.62
CA HIS A 70 -7.97 -9.24 16.01
C HIS A 70 -7.26 -8.36 17.07
N GLY A 71 -7.22 -7.04 16.81
CA GLY A 71 -6.59 -6.07 17.72
C GLY A 71 -5.07 -5.90 17.53
N VAL A 72 -4.40 -6.79 16.80
CA VAL A 72 -2.96 -6.72 16.50
C VAL A 72 -2.75 -5.93 15.21
N ARG A 73 -1.86 -4.93 15.25
CA ARG A 73 -1.42 -4.19 14.06
C ARG A 73 -0.13 -4.81 13.53
N TYR A 74 -0.15 -5.19 12.28
CA TYR A 74 1.01 -5.68 11.54
C TYR A 74 1.63 -4.54 10.73
N ARG A 75 2.96 -4.48 10.67
CA ARG A 75 3.70 -3.37 10.05
C ARG A 75 4.24 -3.75 8.68
N SER A 76 3.34 -4.02 7.76
CA SER A 76 3.68 -4.49 6.40
C SER A 76 4.62 -3.55 5.64
N GLY A 77 4.49 -2.24 5.84
CA GLY A 77 5.38 -1.25 5.24
C GLY A 77 6.80 -1.31 5.82
N ASP A 78 6.92 -1.40 7.16
CA ASP A 78 8.21 -1.49 7.83
C ASP A 78 8.97 -2.77 7.44
N GLU A 79 8.27 -3.89 7.25
CA GLU A 79 8.85 -5.16 6.78
C GLU A 79 9.47 -5.05 5.38
N LEU A 80 8.86 -4.25 4.47
CA LEU A 80 9.49 -3.93 3.19
C LEU A 80 10.75 -3.09 3.36
N VAL A 81 10.71 -2.10 4.28
CA VAL A 81 11.89 -1.26 4.55
C VAL A 81 13.02 -2.10 5.10
N ASP A 82 12.76 -3.01 6.04
CA ASP A 82 13.76 -3.91 6.58
C ASP A 82 14.34 -4.83 5.51
N LYS A 83 13.49 -5.36 4.62
CA LYS A 83 13.89 -6.24 3.52
C LYS A 83 14.75 -5.54 2.45
N PHE A 84 14.44 -4.28 2.14
CA PHE A 84 15.07 -3.51 1.06
C PHE A 84 15.76 -2.24 1.58
N LYS A 85 16.33 -2.31 2.76
CA LYS A 85 16.92 -1.18 3.47
C LYS A 85 17.82 -0.29 2.60
N ASP A 86 18.71 -0.92 1.81
CA ASP A 86 19.67 -0.21 0.96
C ASP A 86 19.04 0.44 -0.29
N LYS A 87 17.78 0.13 -0.56
CA LYS A 87 17.02 0.64 -1.71
C LYS A 87 15.85 1.53 -1.29
N PHE A 88 15.63 1.71 0.00
CA PHE A 88 14.52 2.51 0.48
C PHE A 88 14.76 4.00 0.24
N LEU A 89 13.89 4.63 -0.53
CA LEU A 89 13.97 6.04 -0.91
C LEU A 89 13.14 6.95 -0.02
N GLY A 90 12.10 6.41 0.62
CA GLY A 90 11.17 7.16 1.44
C GLY A 90 9.71 6.78 1.16
N GLN A 91 8.80 7.62 1.64
CA GLN A 91 7.37 7.47 1.44
C GLN A 91 6.82 8.69 0.73
N ILE A 92 5.80 8.49 -0.10
CA ILE A 92 4.96 9.55 -0.65
C ILE A 92 3.52 9.33 -0.24
N GLY A 93 2.80 10.43 0.01
CA GLY A 93 1.37 10.39 0.30
C GLY A 93 0.57 10.35 -1.01
N MET A 94 -0.24 9.32 -1.20
CA MET A 94 -1.20 9.26 -2.29
C MET A 94 -2.56 9.75 -1.81
N ARG A 95 -3.04 10.85 -2.39
CA ARG A 95 -4.38 11.33 -2.08
C ARG A 95 -5.42 10.41 -2.71
N ILE A 96 -6.31 9.90 -1.87
CA ILE A 96 -7.45 9.10 -2.31
C ILE A 96 -8.76 9.81 -1.96
N MET A 97 -9.76 9.63 -2.80
CA MET A 97 -11.12 10.05 -2.54
C MET A 97 -11.88 8.86 -1.95
N GLN A 98 -12.45 9.05 -0.76
CA GLN A 98 -13.41 8.07 -0.26
C GLN A 98 -14.70 8.14 -1.08
N ARG A 99 -15.16 6.99 -1.56
CA ARG A 99 -16.50 6.87 -2.12
C ARG A 99 -17.47 6.52 -0.98
N PRO A 100 -18.57 7.25 -0.80
CA PRO A 100 -19.60 6.84 0.15
C PRO A 100 -20.15 5.46 -0.25
N LYS A 101 -20.38 4.62 0.72
CA LYS A 101 -20.95 3.29 0.48
C LYS A 101 -22.40 3.36 -0.01
N SER A 102 -23.11 4.44 0.30
CA SER A 102 -24.48 4.73 -0.13
C SER A 102 -24.76 6.22 0.05
N ASP A 103 -25.52 6.82 -0.86
CA ASP A 103 -26.00 8.21 -0.73
C ASP A 103 -26.95 8.40 0.43
N THR A 104 -27.55 7.31 0.95
CA THR A 104 -28.47 7.34 2.09
C THR A 104 -27.79 7.48 3.46
N LEU A 105 -26.45 7.50 3.51
CA LEU A 105 -25.66 7.64 4.73
C LEU A 105 -25.53 9.08 5.22
N PHE A 106 -25.90 10.06 4.41
CA PHE A 106 -25.75 11.48 4.74
C PHE A 106 -27.10 12.08 5.13
N LYS A 107 -27.09 12.91 6.16
CA LYS A 107 -28.30 13.62 6.63
C LYS A 107 -28.73 14.73 5.67
N ASP A 108 -27.74 15.35 5.00
CA ASP A 108 -27.94 16.45 4.08
C ASP A 108 -26.77 16.55 3.09
N GLU A 109 -26.93 17.42 2.08
CA GLU A 109 -25.91 17.66 1.06
C GLU A 109 -24.63 18.31 1.62
N GLN A 110 -24.71 19.04 2.74
CA GLN A 110 -23.54 19.64 3.36
C GLN A 110 -22.67 18.55 4.01
N GLU A 111 -23.26 17.62 4.76
CA GLU A 111 -22.53 16.48 5.35
C GLU A 111 -21.87 15.63 4.27
N LYS A 112 -22.55 15.44 3.13
CA LYS A 112 -22.02 14.75 1.96
C LYS A 112 -20.81 15.50 1.36
N ALA A 113 -20.93 16.81 1.17
CA ALA A 113 -19.87 17.64 0.65
C ALA A 113 -18.65 17.64 1.58
N ASP A 114 -18.86 17.74 2.88
CA ASP A 114 -17.81 17.71 3.90
C ASP A 114 -17.08 16.35 3.90
N PHE A 115 -17.84 15.26 3.76
CA PHE A 115 -17.24 13.91 3.63
C PHE A 115 -16.41 13.78 2.36
N MET A 116 -16.94 14.22 1.21
CA MET A 116 -16.24 14.17 -0.08
C MET A 116 -14.98 15.05 -0.11
N ASN A 117 -14.98 16.13 0.67
CA ASN A 117 -13.82 17.02 0.80
C ASN A 117 -12.76 16.51 1.79
N LYS A 118 -13.08 15.48 2.60
CA LYS A 118 -12.08 14.87 3.46
C LYS A 118 -10.96 14.27 2.64
N MET A 119 -9.74 14.70 2.95
CA MET A 119 -8.54 14.17 2.35
C MET A 119 -8.11 12.91 3.10
N PHE A 120 -8.03 11.80 2.39
CA PHE A 120 -7.39 10.59 2.88
C PHE A 120 -6.06 10.44 2.16
N ILE A 121 -5.02 10.16 2.93
CA ILE A 121 -3.68 9.95 2.39
C ILE A 121 -3.29 8.50 2.71
N GLU A 122 -2.98 7.76 1.68
CA GLU A 122 -2.35 6.45 1.81
C GLU A 122 -0.87 6.55 1.53
N ASN A 123 -0.09 5.81 2.30
CA ASN A 123 1.35 5.78 2.12
C ASN A 123 1.72 4.88 0.94
N VAL A 124 2.62 5.38 0.11
CA VAL A 124 3.31 4.61 -0.93
C VAL A 124 4.78 4.53 -0.56
N TRP A 125 5.25 3.33 -0.36
CA TRP A 125 6.64 3.03 -0.02
C TRP A 125 7.46 2.95 -1.30
N CYS A 126 8.57 3.70 -1.36
CA CYS A 126 9.35 3.90 -2.57
C CYS A 126 10.71 3.24 -2.44
N PHE A 127 11.09 2.43 -3.44
CA PHE A 127 12.35 1.70 -3.48
C PHE A 127 13.00 1.84 -4.85
N GLY A 128 14.33 1.91 -4.88
CA GLY A 128 15.12 1.99 -6.10
C GLY A 128 16.47 2.66 -5.89
N PRO A 129 17.18 3.01 -6.96
CA PRO A 129 18.40 3.79 -6.88
C PRO A 129 18.09 5.23 -6.41
N GLU A 130 19.00 5.80 -5.62
CA GLU A 130 18.89 7.19 -5.20
C GLU A 130 18.89 8.14 -6.40
N THR A 131 17.97 9.10 -6.41
CA THR A 131 17.85 10.14 -7.44
C THR A 131 17.75 11.52 -6.79
N ASP A 132 18.03 12.56 -7.55
CA ASP A 132 17.95 13.94 -7.04
C ASP A 132 16.54 14.33 -6.58
N LEU A 133 15.51 13.75 -7.19
CA LEU A 133 14.12 13.93 -6.76
C LEU A 133 13.93 13.52 -5.30
N PHE A 134 14.40 12.33 -4.92
CA PHE A 134 14.26 11.82 -3.55
C PHE A 134 15.22 12.49 -2.57
N LYS A 135 16.40 12.91 -3.02
CA LYS A 135 17.33 13.70 -2.20
C LYS A 135 16.73 15.05 -1.79
N ASN A 136 16.07 15.71 -2.73
CA ASN A 136 15.49 17.03 -2.51
C ASN A 136 14.20 16.96 -1.67
N SER A 137 13.38 15.93 -1.84
CA SER A 137 12.16 15.75 -1.04
C SER A 137 12.42 15.49 0.44
N ARG A 138 13.57 14.90 0.81
CA ARG A 138 13.97 14.71 2.21
C ARG A 138 14.31 16.02 2.93
N LYS A 139 14.51 17.12 2.20
CA LYS A 139 14.80 18.44 2.77
C LYS A 139 13.55 19.28 3.01
N ALA A 140 12.41 18.91 2.45
CA ALA A 140 11.14 19.55 2.73
C ALA A 140 10.74 19.20 4.17
N THR A 141 10.75 20.21 5.04
CA THR A 141 10.27 20.06 6.42
C THR A 141 8.75 20.01 6.44
N LEU A 142 8.18 19.37 7.47
CA LEU A 142 6.72 19.33 7.68
C LEU A 142 6.07 20.72 7.63
N ASP A 143 6.82 21.77 8.02
CA ASP A 143 6.36 23.16 8.03
C ASP A 143 6.07 23.70 6.63
N GLU A 144 6.74 23.19 5.58
CA GLU A 144 6.48 23.58 4.19
C GLU A 144 5.22 22.91 3.59
N PHE A 145 4.75 21.82 4.22
CA PHE A 145 3.51 21.16 3.81
C PHE A 145 2.24 21.78 4.40
N PHE A 146 2.37 22.57 5.47
CA PHE A 146 1.25 23.20 6.17
C PHE A 146 1.24 24.73 6.03
N ALA A 147 2.16 25.28 5.28
CA ALA A 147 2.18 26.70 4.90
C ALA A 147 1.36 26.91 3.61
#